data_f9ff2e4665899fe537876cb018a23506
#
_entry.id   f9ff2e4665899fe537876cb018a23506
#
_cell.length_a   1.000
_cell.length_b   1.000
_cell.length_c   1.000
_cell.angle_alpha   90.00
_cell.angle_beta   90.00
_cell.angle_gamma   90.00
#
_symmetry.space_group_name_H-M   'P 1'
#
loop_
_entity.id
_entity.type
_entity.pdbx_description
1 polymer ?
#
loop_
_entity_poly.entity_id
_entity_poly.type
_entity_poly.pdbx_seq_one_letter_code
_entity_poly.pdbx_strand_id
1 'polypeptide(L)'
;MCIVVAFFVTIPRLVDEQQNKLVKKPPYRASERALNLHKELTIADLHADSLLWGRDLLERSAYGQVDIPRLADGNVALQVFSLPTKSPHGLNIESNDDKSDDIFWLAIVDRWPPATWNSLTERALYQARRLHQFARGSRGGFVVIESAADLSSYLERRRLNSRLTAGLLSIEGAHALDGKLENLDLLYRAGYRMMSPSHFFDNDIGGSAAGVHKTGLTEKGREWVRQMEARHMIVDLAHASAKTIEDVMAIASRPLVVSHTGVRGTCDNNRNLSDDQIRAVAAKGGLIGIGYWDTATCGSDARAIVKAMRYVSDRVGVEHVALGSDFDGAVTAPFDTTGLVEITDAMLEAGYSEQEIRMIMGENVVKFLKANLPEN
;
A
#
# COMPACT_ATOMS: atom_id res chain seq x y z
N MET A 1 38.84 3.45 -5.30
CA MET A 1 37.95 2.38 -4.79
C MET A 1 37.10 2.85 -3.61
N CYS A 2 37.63 3.44 -2.54
CA CYS A 2 36.86 3.92 -1.37
C CYS A 2 35.77 4.97 -1.72
N ILE A 3 36.03 5.93 -2.61
CA ILE A 3 35.03 6.97 -2.99
C ILE A 3 33.83 6.37 -3.72
N VAL A 4 34.03 5.41 -4.61
CA VAL A 4 32.96 4.74 -5.37
C VAL A 4 32.08 3.89 -4.42
N VAL A 5 32.70 3.18 -3.48
CA VAL A 5 31.95 2.40 -2.47
C VAL A 5 31.13 3.32 -1.56
N ALA A 6 31.73 4.44 -1.11
CA ALA A 6 31.02 5.43 -0.30
C ALA A 6 29.79 6.01 -1.06
N PHE A 7 29.92 6.28 -2.36
CA PHE A 7 28.81 6.77 -3.19
C PHE A 7 27.61 5.81 -3.18
N PHE A 8 27.82 4.53 -3.47
CA PHE A 8 26.75 3.52 -3.54
C PHE A 8 26.15 3.10 -2.17
N VAL A 9 26.72 3.53 -1.08
CA VAL A 9 26.18 3.34 0.28
C VAL A 9 25.49 4.60 0.79
N THR A 10 26.07 5.78 0.49
CA THR A 10 25.58 7.04 1.07
C THR A 10 24.42 7.62 0.28
N ILE A 11 24.45 7.58 -1.05
CA ILE A 11 23.40 8.20 -1.88
C ILE A 11 22.03 7.55 -1.70
N PRO A 12 21.88 6.19 -1.80
CA PRO A 12 20.60 5.55 -1.57
C PRO A 12 20.00 5.90 -0.21
N ARG A 13 20.83 5.86 0.82
CA ARG A 13 20.41 6.22 2.17
C ARG A 13 19.93 7.67 2.27
N LEU A 14 20.65 8.64 1.71
CA LEU A 14 20.28 10.06 1.73
C LEU A 14 18.97 10.29 0.98
N VAL A 15 18.76 9.61 -0.15
CA VAL A 15 17.53 9.70 -0.92
C VAL A 15 16.35 9.16 -0.10
N ASP A 16 16.47 7.96 0.47
CA ASP A 16 15.44 7.37 1.34
C ASP A 16 15.11 8.28 2.53
N GLU A 17 16.13 8.76 3.28
CA GLU A 17 15.94 9.69 4.41
C GLU A 17 15.26 11.01 4.02
N GLN A 18 15.50 11.51 2.81
CA GLN A 18 14.90 12.75 2.32
C GLN A 18 13.47 12.55 1.83
N GLN A 19 13.16 11.42 1.26
CA GLN A 19 11.85 11.13 0.71
C GLN A 19 10.87 10.64 1.79
N ASN A 20 11.31 9.79 2.73
CA ASN A 20 10.46 9.14 3.72
C ASN A 20 10.58 9.81 5.10
N LYS A 21 10.13 11.06 5.18
CA LYS A 21 10.24 11.87 6.40
C LYS A 21 9.15 11.55 7.42
N LEU A 22 9.47 11.83 8.68
CA LEU A 22 8.53 11.78 9.79
C LEU A 22 8.32 13.17 10.38
N VAL A 23 7.04 13.53 10.62
CA VAL A 23 6.70 14.76 11.35
C VAL A 23 7.10 14.62 12.82
N LYS A 24 6.84 13.45 13.41
CA LYS A 24 7.23 13.09 14.77
C LYS A 24 8.11 11.85 14.77
N LYS A 25 9.05 11.78 15.70
CA LYS A 25 9.89 10.59 15.94
C LYS A 25 9.47 9.91 17.26
N PRO A 26 9.72 8.57 17.40
CA PRO A 26 9.46 7.89 18.66
C PRO A 26 10.24 8.53 19.84
N PRO A 27 9.75 8.42 21.08
CA PRO A 27 8.58 7.65 21.50
C PRO A 27 7.26 8.37 21.25
N TYR A 28 6.27 7.66 20.72
CA TYR A 28 4.91 8.18 20.53
C TYR A 28 4.10 8.12 21.80
N ARG A 29 3.12 9.03 21.94
CA ARG A 29 2.28 9.15 23.13
C ARG A 29 0.82 8.91 22.79
N ALA A 30 0.15 8.14 23.62
CA ALA A 30 -1.28 7.89 23.55
C ALA A 30 -1.84 7.70 24.96
N SER A 31 -3.15 7.79 25.12
CA SER A 31 -3.81 7.52 26.39
C SER A 31 -3.59 6.04 26.82
N GLU A 32 -3.66 5.79 28.13
CA GLU A 32 -3.55 4.43 28.66
C GLU A 32 -4.63 3.51 28.07
N ARG A 33 -5.84 4.03 27.85
CA ARG A 33 -6.91 3.30 27.18
C ARG A 33 -6.52 2.90 25.75
N ALA A 34 -5.96 3.83 24.97
CA ALA A 34 -5.50 3.53 23.61
C ALA A 34 -4.36 2.53 23.59
N LEU A 35 -3.37 2.67 24.49
CA LEU A 35 -2.26 1.73 24.62
C LEU A 35 -2.73 0.30 24.92
N ASN A 36 -3.73 0.15 25.80
CA ASN A 36 -4.26 -1.16 26.16
C ASN A 36 -5.08 -1.77 25.01
N LEU A 37 -5.99 -1.00 24.42
CA LEU A 37 -6.77 -1.46 23.26
C LEU A 37 -5.86 -1.85 22.09
N HIS A 38 -4.86 -1.00 21.77
CA HIS A 38 -3.95 -1.21 20.62
C HIS A 38 -3.22 -2.55 20.66
N LYS A 39 -2.85 -3.02 21.86
CA LYS A 39 -2.18 -4.33 22.05
C LYS A 39 -3.08 -5.52 21.67
N GLU A 40 -4.40 -5.33 21.72
CA GLU A 40 -5.38 -6.38 21.43
C GLU A 40 -5.84 -6.38 19.97
N LEU A 41 -5.49 -5.35 19.19
CA LEU A 41 -5.92 -5.20 17.81
C LEU A 41 -5.20 -6.19 16.89
N THR A 42 -5.89 -6.61 15.83
CA THR A 42 -5.29 -7.21 14.65
C THR A 42 -5.13 -6.10 13.62
N ILE A 43 -3.94 -5.49 13.55
CA ILE A 43 -3.70 -4.32 12.68
C ILE A 43 -3.29 -4.78 11.29
N ALA A 44 -3.94 -4.24 10.26
CA ALA A 44 -3.62 -4.52 8.87
C ALA A 44 -3.62 -3.22 8.05
N ASP A 45 -2.52 -2.97 7.36
CA ASP A 45 -2.32 -1.78 6.52
C ASP A 45 -2.22 -2.18 5.05
N LEU A 46 -2.95 -1.48 4.18
CA LEU A 46 -3.12 -1.85 2.78
C LEU A 46 -2.00 -1.35 1.85
N HIS A 47 -1.06 -0.52 2.35
CA HIS A 47 -0.04 0.04 1.46
C HIS A 47 1.23 0.50 2.16
N ALA A 48 2.38 -0.01 1.69
CA ALA A 48 3.72 0.53 2.00
C ALA A 48 4.73 0.16 0.91
N ASP A 49 5.60 1.12 0.53
CA ASP A 49 6.59 0.96 -0.56
C ASP A 49 7.99 0.58 -0.07
N SER A 50 8.09 -0.02 1.09
CA SER A 50 9.36 -0.30 1.76
C SER A 50 10.33 -1.15 0.95
N LEU A 51 9.82 -1.96 0.00
CA LEU A 51 10.64 -2.77 -0.90
C LEU A 51 11.36 -1.95 -1.98
N LEU A 52 10.93 -0.72 -2.25
CA LEU A 52 11.57 0.17 -3.21
C LEU A 52 13.00 0.54 -2.78
N TRP A 53 13.21 0.68 -1.49
CA TRP A 53 14.44 1.17 -0.90
C TRP A 53 15.45 0.07 -0.61
N GLY A 54 16.75 0.42 -0.58
CA GLY A 54 17.86 -0.53 -0.38
C GLY A 54 18.00 -1.08 1.06
N ARG A 55 17.08 -0.75 1.98
CA ARG A 55 17.14 -1.17 3.39
C ARG A 55 17.00 -2.69 3.56
N ASP A 56 17.68 -3.25 4.55
CA ASP A 56 17.40 -4.60 5.06
C ASP A 56 16.22 -4.52 6.04
N LEU A 57 15.06 -5.01 5.63
CA LEU A 57 13.85 -4.96 6.46
C LEU A 57 13.90 -5.94 7.66
N LEU A 58 14.90 -6.81 7.76
CA LEU A 58 15.13 -7.62 8.96
C LEU A 58 15.72 -6.81 10.12
N GLU A 59 16.34 -5.68 9.81
CA GLU A 59 17.01 -4.81 10.77
C GLU A 59 16.19 -3.53 11.00
N ARG A 60 16.13 -3.08 12.27
CA ARG A 60 15.54 -1.78 12.60
C ARG A 60 16.43 -0.67 12.03
N SER A 61 15.92 0.05 11.05
CA SER A 61 16.63 1.18 10.48
C SER A 61 16.50 2.45 11.34
N ALA A 62 17.49 3.34 11.25
CA ALA A 62 17.41 4.68 11.86
C ALA A 62 16.52 5.66 11.05
N TYR A 63 16.10 5.29 9.86
CA TYR A 63 15.28 6.07 8.92
C TYR A 63 14.27 5.18 8.22
N GLY A 64 13.41 5.77 7.36
CA GLY A 64 12.25 5.09 6.79
C GLY A 64 11.15 4.84 7.82
N GLN A 65 10.05 4.26 7.38
CA GLN A 65 8.82 4.21 8.16
C GLN A 65 8.41 2.78 8.52
N VAL A 66 8.85 1.76 7.76
CA VAL A 66 8.55 0.33 7.97
C VAL A 66 9.82 -0.52 7.95
N ASP A 67 9.90 -1.44 8.87
CA ASP A 67 10.74 -2.65 8.87
C ASP A 67 10.08 -3.73 9.74
N ILE A 68 10.51 -4.98 9.62
CA ILE A 68 9.90 -6.10 10.35
C ILE A 68 9.95 -5.91 11.88
N PRO A 69 11.05 -5.43 12.49
CA PRO A 69 11.05 -5.08 13.92
C PRO A 69 10.00 -4.01 14.28
N ARG A 70 9.83 -2.96 13.47
CA ARG A 70 8.81 -1.93 13.71
C ARG A 70 7.38 -2.46 13.52
N LEU A 71 7.13 -3.33 12.53
CA LEU A 71 5.83 -4.00 12.38
C LEU A 71 5.47 -4.78 13.65
N ALA A 72 6.41 -5.54 14.19
CA ALA A 72 6.21 -6.30 15.42
C ALA A 72 5.97 -5.40 16.64
N ASP A 73 6.71 -4.29 16.77
CA ASP A 73 6.58 -3.35 17.88
C ASP A 73 5.31 -2.49 17.77
N GLY A 74 4.88 -2.16 16.54
CA GLY A 74 3.63 -1.47 16.24
C GLY A 74 2.39 -2.37 16.24
N ASN A 75 2.54 -3.63 16.66
CA ASN A 75 1.48 -4.65 16.67
C ASN A 75 0.84 -4.89 15.30
N VAL A 76 1.54 -4.59 14.19
CA VAL A 76 1.01 -4.83 12.83
C VAL A 76 0.99 -6.32 12.53
N ALA A 77 -0.20 -6.84 12.30
CA ALA A 77 -0.39 -8.21 11.89
C ALA A 77 -0.06 -8.41 10.41
N LEU A 78 -0.56 -7.53 9.54
CA LEU A 78 -0.38 -7.65 8.10
C LEU A 78 -0.03 -6.29 7.49
N GLN A 79 1.02 -6.25 6.70
CA GLN A 79 1.39 -5.12 5.84
C GLN A 79 1.27 -5.53 4.39
N VAL A 80 0.51 -4.80 3.59
CA VAL A 80 0.60 -4.94 2.13
C VAL A 80 1.82 -4.15 1.66
N PHE A 81 2.79 -4.86 1.09
CA PHE A 81 3.95 -4.27 0.44
C PHE A 81 3.61 -4.03 -1.03
N SER A 82 3.31 -2.80 -1.34
CA SER A 82 3.12 -2.34 -2.71
C SER A 82 4.44 -1.86 -3.28
N LEU A 83 4.47 -1.73 -4.59
CA LEU A 83 5.68 -1.23 -5.21
C LEU A 83 5.38 -0.58 -6.57
N PRO A 84 5.86 0.63 -6.79
CA PRO A 84 5.94 1.21 -8.10
C PRO A 84 7.13 0.62 -8.85
N THR A 85 6.95 0.39 -10.15
CA THR A 85 8.05 -0.08 -11.02
C THR A 85 8.61 1.02 -11.91
N LYS A 86 7.90 2.16 -12.02
CA LYS A 86 8.33 3.36 -12.74
C LYS A 86 7.74 4.60 -12.08
N SER A 87 8.53 5.67 -11.97
CA SER A 87 8.09 6.96 -11.43
C SER A 87 8.59 8.11 -12.30
N PRO A 88 7.71 9.02 -12.76
CA PRO A 88 8.10 10.20 -13.52
C PRO A 88 8.98 11.16 -12.71
N HIS A 89 9.89 11.87 -13.40
CA HIS A 89 10.65 12.94 -12.79
C HIS A 89 9.78 14.17 -12.49
N GLY A 90 10.00 14.80 -11.35
CA GLY A 90 9.21 15.98 -10.95
C GLY A 90 7.75 15.63 -10.62
N LEU A 91 7.54 14.47 -10.05
CA LEU A 91 6.24 13.90 -9.69
C LEU A 91 5.31 14.92 -9.02
N ASN A 92 4.05 14.96 -9.50
CA ASN A 92 3.01 15.81 -8.93
C ASN A 92 1.63 15.13 -9.05
N ILE A 93 0.64 15.63 -8.32
CA ILE A 93 -0.72 15.08 -8.33
C ILE A 93 -1.59 15.58 -9.50
N GLU A 94 -1.10 16.52 -10.30
CA GLU A 94 -1.90 17.16 -11.35
C GLU A 94 -1.74 16.51 -12.72
N SER A 95 -0.48 16.36 -13.18
CA SER A 95 -0.21 15.84 -14.53
C SER A 95 1.23 15.35 -14.67
N ASN A 96 1.38 14.07 -15.04
CA ASN A 96 2.67 13.45 -15.33
C ASN A 96 2.57 12.65 -16.63
N ASP A 97 3.61 12.69 -17.43
CA ASP A 97 3.79 11.80 -18.59
C ASP A 97 4.69 10.60 -18.24
N ASP A 98 4.83 9.68 -19.19
CA ASP A 98 5.61 8.45 -19.02
C ASP A 98 7.05 8.54 -19.58
N LYS A 99 7.55 9.74 -19.91
CA LYS A 99 8.83 9.90 -20.63
C LYS A 99 10.07 9.77 -19.76
N SER A 100 9.92 9.88 -18.44
CA SER A 100 11.03 9.77 -17.49
C SER A 100 10.80 8.64 -16.48
N ASP A 101 11.87 8.25 -15.77
CA ASP A 101 11.84 7.14 -14.83
C ASP A 101 12.92 7.30 -13.74
N ASP A 102 12.53 7.82 -12.59
CA ASP A 102 13.45 8.02 -11.48
C ASP A 102 13.81 6.68 -10.78
N ILE A 103 12.95 5.65 -10.90
CA ILE A 103 13.26 4.31 -10.36
C ILE A 103 14.41 3.66 -11.14
N PHE A 104 14.60 4.00 -12.42
CA PHE A 104 15.77 3.54 -13.17
C PHE A 104 17.10 3.95 -12.48
N TRP A 105 17.20 5.21 -12.04
CA TRP A 105 18.38 5.69 -11.35
C TRP A 105 18.53 5.09 -9.96
N LEU A 106 17.42 4.93 -9.24
CA LEU A 106 17.42 4.24 -7.95
C LEU A 106 17.89 2.79 -8.10
N ALA A 107 17.42 2.06 -9.10
CA ALA A 107 17.85 0.69 -9.38
C ALA A 107 19.38 0.59 -9.63
N ILE A 108 19.97 1.59 -10.30
CA ILE A 108 21.42 1.64 -10.51
C ILE A 108 22.16 1.88 -9.20
N VAL A 109 21.76 2.91 -8.43
CA VAL A 109 22.49 3.30 -7.21
C VAL A 109 22.31 2.27 -6.08
N ASP A 110 21.17 1.61 -6.00
CA ASP A 110 20.89 0.49 -5.09
C ASP A 110 21.41 -0.86 -5.62
N ARG A 111 22.09 -0.85 -6.77
CA ARG A 111 22.73 -2.03 -7.38
C ARG A 111 21.75 -3.18 -7.63
N TRP A 112 20.55 -2.85 -8.09
CA TRP A 112 19.62 -3.88 -8.53
C TRP A 112 20.20 -4.66 -9.72
N PRO A 113 19.78 -5.93 -9.92
CA PRO A 113 20.25 -6.73 -11.05
C PRO A 113 20.08 -6.01 -12.40
N PRO A 114 21.01 -6.12 -13.35
CA PRO A 114 20.92 -5.42 -14.64
C PRO A 114 19.64 -5.69 -15.44
N ALA A 115 19.01 -6.86 -15.27
CA ALA A 115 17.71 -7.16 -15.88
C ALA A 115 16.62 -6.16 -15.50
N THR A 116 16.69 -5.55 -14.30
CA THR A 116 15.72 -4.57 -13.81
C THR A 116 15.85 -3.18 -14.48
N TRP A 117 16.96 -2.92 -15.17
CA TRP A 117 17.20 -1.60 -15.73
C TRP A 117 16.28 -1.32 -16.92
N ASN A 118 15.94 -2.33 -17.71
CA ASN A 118 15.16 -2.20 -18.93
C ASN A 118 13.82 -2.96 -18.93
N SER A 119 13.43 -3.57 -17.81
CA SER A 119 12.16 -4.29 -17.66
C SER A 119 11.49 -3.95 -16.34
N LEU A 120 10.27 -3.43 -16.42
CA LEU A 120 9.44 -3.12 -15.26
C LEU A 120 8.95 -4.41 -14.59
N THR A 121 8.68 -5.47 -15.38
CA THR A 121 8.37 -6.80 -14.87
C THR A 121 9.53 -7.36 -14.04
N GLU A 122 10.79 -7.23 -14.50
CA GLU A 122 11.95 -7.68 -13.73
C GLU A 122 12.15 -6.88 -12.44
N ARG A 123 11.81 -5.59 -12.41
CA ARG A 123 11.79 -4.80 -11.16
C ARG A 123 10.81 -5.39 -10.15
N ALA A 124 9.59 -5.69 -10.57
CA ALA A 124 8.60 -6.33 -9.72
C ALA A 124 9.09 -7.71 -9.25
N LEU A 125 9.57 -8.55 -10.14
CA LEU A 125 10.11 -9.88 -9.78
C LEU A 125 11.29 -9.79 -8.80
N TYR A 126 12.16 -8.79 -8.94
CA TYR A 126 13.27 -8.56 -8.01
C TYR A 126 12.76 -8.21 -6.61
N GLN A 127 11.79 -7.31 -6.50
CA GLN A 127 11.24 -6.89 -5.21
C GLN A 127 10.45 -8.02 -4.52
N ALA A 128 9.71 -8.83 -5.29
CA ALA A 128 9.08 -10.03 -4.76
C ALA A 128 10.13 -11.01 -4.18
N ARG A 129 11.22 -11.26 -4.90
CA ARG A 129 12.33 -12.08 -4.40
C ARG A 129 12.91 -11.54 -3.09
N ARG A 130 13.03 -10.21 -2.94
CA ARG A 130 13.48 -9.59 -1.67
C ARG A 130 12.54 -9.88 -0.52
N LEU A 131 11.21 -9.70 -0.70
CA LEU A 131 10.26 -9.99 0.38
C LEU A 131 10.32 -11.45 0.83
N HIS A 132 10.38 -12.38 -0.13
CA HIS A 132 10.56 -13.80 0.20
C HIS A 132 11.91 -14.11 0.88
N GLN A 133 12.97 -13.38 0.55
CA GLN A 133 14.26 -13.49 1.24
C GLN A 133 14.15 -13.01 2.68
N PHE A 134 13.48 -11.89 2.95
CA PHE A 134 13.21 -11.41 4.30
C PHE A 134 12.34 -12.41 5.10
N ALA A 135 11.32 -13.00 4.48
CA ALA A 135 10.52 -14.03 5.14
C ALA A 135 11.39 -15.23 5.59
N ARG A 136 12.24 -15.73 4.69
CA ARG A 136 13.21 -16.81 5.05
C ARG A 136 14.20 -16.39 6.11
N GLY A 137 14.77 -15.19 6.00
CA GLY A 137 15.75 -14.65 6.93
C GLY A 137 15.20 -14.34 8.32
N SER A 138 13.90 -14.07 8.43
CA SER A 138 13.20 -13.76 9.69
C SER A 138 13.12 -14.92 10.69
N ARG A 139 13.51 -16.14 10.28
CA ARG A 139 13.45 -17.36 11.10
C ARG A 139 12.06 -17.62 11.70
N GLY A 140 11.02 -17.31 10.93
CA GLY A 140 9.62 -17.50 11.32
C GLY A 140 8.97 -16.30 12.02
N GLY A 141 9.64 -15.16 12.12
CA GLY A 141 9.10 -13.91 12.65
C GLY A 141 8.25 -13.12 11.63
N PHE A 142 8.41 -13.44 10.33
CA PHE A 142 7.66 -12.82 9.24
C PHE A 142 7.29 -13.87 8.18
N VAL A 143 6.10 -13.78 7.60
CA VAL A 143 5.63 -14.68 6.53
C VAL A 143 5.02 -13.88 5.39
N VAL A 144 5.01 -14.47 4.17
CA VAL A 144 4.31 -13.91 3.01
C VAL A 144 2.97 -14.65 2.87
N ILE A 145 1.91 -13.89 2.64
CA ILE A 145 0.55 -14.39 2.43
C ILE A 145 0.27 -14.40 0.93
N GLU A 146 -0.07 -15.56 0.40
CA GLU A 146 -0.42 -15.74 -1.00
C GLU A 146 -1.82 -16.35 -1.21
N SER A 147 -2.43 -16.88 -0.13
CA SER A 147 -3.73 -17.53 -0.18
C SER A 147 -4.56 -17.28 1.09
N ALA A 148 -5.86 -17.58 1.02
CA ALA A 148 -6.75 -17.54 2.17
C ALA A 148 -6.35 -18.60 3.23
N ALA A 149 -5.81 -19.73 2.79
CA ALA A 149 -5.27 -20.78 3.68
C ALA A 149 -4.03 -20.28 4.42
N ASP A 150 -3.07 -19.60 3.73
CA ASP A 150 -1.91 -18.99 4.38
C ASP A 150 -2.33 -17.97 5.44
N LEU A 151 -3.27 -17.08 5.10
CA LEU A 151 -3.78 -16.07 6.02
C LEU A 151 -4.41 -16.71 7.26
N SER A 152 -5.19 -17.77 7.07
CA SER A 152 -5.84 -18.47 8.18
C SER A 152 -4.83 -19.14 9.10
N SER A 153 -3.89 -19.90 8.55
CA SER A 153 -2.78 -20.54 9.29
C SER A 153 -1.91 -19.52 10.02
N TYR A 154 -1.59 -18.40 9.35
CA TYR A 154 -0.85 -17.31 9.96
C TYR A 154 -1.55 -16.72 11.18
N LEU A 155 -2.84 -16.41 11.07
CA LEU A 155 -3.61 -15.81 12.17
C LEU A 155 -3.70 -16.74 13.39
N GLU A 156 -3.81 -18.05 13.19
CA GLU A 156 -3.75 -19.02 14.28
C GLU A 156 -2.39 -18.98 15.00
N ARG A 157 -1.30 -18.97 14.25
CA ARG A 157 0.05 -18.84 14.79
C ARG A 157 0.27 -17.51 15.52
N ARG A 158 -0.27 -16.41 14.97
CA ARG A 158 -0.15 -15.08 15.58
C ARG A 158 -0.87 -15.01 16.94
N ARG A 159 -1.97 -15.71 17.14
CA ARG A 159 -2.63 -15.80 18.46
C ARG A 159 -1.71 -16.35 19.55
N LEU A 160 -0.76 -17.20 19.18
CA LEU A 160 0.24 -17.76 20.09
C LEU A 160 1.50 -16.91 20.21
N ASN A 161 1.79 -16.09 19.21
CA ASN A 161 2.94 -15.18 19.16
C ASN A 161 2.55 -13.88 18.47
N SER A 162 2.11 -12.88 19.24
CA SER A 162 1.67 -11.58 18.73
C SER A 162 2.75 -10.78 18.00
N ARG A 163 4.03 -11.15 18.13
CA ARG A 163 5.13 -10.52 17.39
C ARG A 163 5.31 -11.08 15.98
N LEU A 164 4.63 -12.18 15.62
CA LEU A 164 4.63 -12.70 14.26
C LEU A 164 3.89 -11.73 13.34
N THR A 165 4.53 -11.28 12.26
CA THR A 165 3.94 -10.38 11.27
C THR A 165 3.86 -11.03 9.90
N ALA A 166 3.06 -10.47 9.00
CA ALA A 166 2.91 -10.98 7.65
C ALA A 166 2.99 -9.86 6.60
N GLY A 167 3.38 -10.22 5.38
CA GLY A 167 3.34 -9.38 4.21
C GLY A 167 2.47 -9.96 3.10
N LEU A 168 1.85 -9.10 2.30
CA LEU A 168 1.18 -9.44 1.06
C LEU A 168 1.76 -8.54 -0.05
N LEU A 169 2.04 -9.11 -1.24
CA LEU A 169 2.60 -8.36 -2.35
C LEU A 169 1.52 -7.69 -3.21
N SER A 170 1.73 -6.40 -3.49
CA SER A 170 0.94 -5.58 -4.41
C SER A 170 1.83 -4.87 -5.42
N ILE A 171 1.25 -4.40 -6.53
CA ILE A 171 1.94 -3.61 -7.56
C ILE A 171 1.16 -2.33 -7.82
N GLU A 172 1.87 -1.21 -7.82
CA GLU A 172 1.35 0.08 -8.25
C GLU A 172 1.57 0.31 -9.75
N GLY A 173 0.48 0.12 -10.48
CA GLY A 173 0.41 0.35 -11.91
C GLY A 173 0.77 -0.86 -12.77
N ALA A 174 -0.18 -1.23 -13.61
CA ALA A 174 -0.07 -2.36 -14.54
C ALA A 174 0.95 -2.13 -15.68
N HIS A 175 1.61 -0.94 -15.74
CA HIS A 175 2.81 -0.76 -16.55
C HIS A 175 3.94 -1.73 -16.17
N ALA A 176 3.90 -2.30 -14.96
CA ALA A 176 4.76 -3.41 -14.54
C ALA A 176 4.67 -4.66 -15.44
N LEU A 177 3.65 -4.74 -16.28
CA LEU A 177 3.50 -5.84 -17.25
C LEU A 177 4.37 -5.67 -18.53
N ASP A 178 5.13 -4.58 -18.66
CA ASP A 178 5.91 -4.28 -19.87
C ASP A 178 5.05 -4.37 -21.16
N GLY A 179 3.77 -3.99 -21.09
CA GLY A 179 2.80 -4.03 -22.19
C GLY A 179 2.28 -5.44 -22.57
N LYS A 180 2.62 -6.48 -21.81
CA LYS A 180 2.29 -7.89 -22.09
C LYS A 180 1.44 -8.50 -21.00
N LEU A 181 0.16 -8.76 -21.26
CA LEU A 181 -0.75 -9.34 -20.28
C LEU A 181 -0.32 -10.71 -19.75
N GLU A 182 0.41 -11.50 -20.55
CA GLU A 182 0.99 -12.80 -20.15
C GLU A 182 1.98 -12.67 -18.99
N ASN A 183 2.59 -11.50 -18.78
CA ASN A 183 3.45 -11.25 -17.62
C ASN A 183 2.68 -11.25 -16.30
N LEU A 184 1.34 -11.14 -16.33
CA LEU A 184 0.51 -11.30 -15.14
C LEU A 184 0.70 -12.69 -14.50
N ASP A 185 0.89 -13.75 -15.30
CA ASP A 185 1.18 -15.09 -14.77
C ASP A 185 2.53 -15.17 -14.05
N LEU A 186 3.53 -14.43 -14.54
CA LEU A 186 4.85 -14.38 -13.90
C LEU A 186 4.74 -13.69 -12.54
N LEU A 187 4.01 -12.57 -12.49
CA LEU A 187 3.80 -11.80 -11.27
C LEU A 187 2.95 -12.57 -10.26
N TYR A 188 1.87 -13.22 -10.70
CA TYR A 188 1.05 -14.08 -9.84
C TYR A 188 1.89 -15.20 -9.19
N ARG A 189 2.74 -15.90 -9.97
CA ARG A 189 3.64 -16.95 -9.47
C ARG A 189 4.74 -16.40 -8.55
N ALA A 190 5.09 -15.12 -8.66
CA ALA A 190 6.02 -14.46 -7.76
C ALA A 190 5.38 -14.04 -6.41
N GLY A 191 4.07 -14.30 -6.23
CA GLY A 191 3.35 -14.03 -4.99
C GLY A 191 2.49 -12.76 -5.01
N TYR A 192 2.42 -12.02 -6.12
CA TYR A 192 1.54 -10.85 -6.19
C TYR A 192 0.08 -11.23 -6.15
N ARG A 193 -0.70 -10.53 -5.32
CA ARG A 193 -2.14 -10.78 -5.15
C ARG A 193 -3.01 -9.53 -5.33
N MET A 194 -2.38 -8.38 -5.52
CA MET A 194 -3.06 -7.11 -5.75
C MET A 194 -2.29 -6.29 -6.80
N MET A 195 -3.00 -5.51 -7.63
CA MET A 195 -2.39 -4.61 -8.62
C MET A 195 -3.37 -3.49 -8.97
N SER A 196 -2.84 -2.25 -9.17
CA SER A 196 -3.62 -1.14 -9.70
C SER A 196 -3.44 -0.99 -11.22
N PRO A 197 -4.44 -0.43 -11.94
CA PRO A 197 -4.35 -0.23 -13.40
C PRO A 197 -3.28 0.79 -13.79
N SER A 198 -3.10 1.83 -13.00
CA SER A 198 -2.16 2.91 -13.25
C SER A 198 -1.54 3.41 -11.95
N HIS A 199 -0.42 4.12 -12.04
CA HIS A 199 0.19 4.87 -10.96
C HIS A 199 0.09 6.37 -11.28
N PHE A 200 1.17 7.13 -11.35
CA PHE A 200 1.14 8.58 -11.58
C PHE A 200 0.99 9.02 -13.05
N PHE A 201 0.93 8.10 -14.00
CA PHE A 201 0.79 8.39 -15.43
C PHE A 201 -0.18 7.42 -16.12
N ASP A 202 -0.76 7.87 -17.23
CA ASP A 202 -1.60 7.03 -18.08
C ASP A 202 -0.76 5.96 -18.76
N ASN A 203 -1.28 4.74 -18.86
CA ASN A 203 -0.59 3.63 -19.51
C ASN A 203 -1.54 2.86 -20.46
N ASP A 204 -1.09 1.75 -20.99
CA ASP A 204 -1.85 0.92 -21.95
C ASP A 204 -3.00 0.10 -21.32
N ILE A 205 -3.17 0.17 -19.99
CA ILE A 205 -4.30 -0.44 -19.26
C ILE A 205 -5.38 0.61 -18.97
N GLY A 206 -4.99 1.79 -18.47
CA GLY A 206 -5.95 2.83 -18.13
C GLY A 206 -5.32 4.14 -17.71
N GLY A 207 -6.16 5.14 -17.51
CA GLY A 207 -5.76 6.47 -17.10
C GLY A 207 -5.52 6.59 -15.61
N SER A 208 -4.59 7.47 -15.25
CA SER A 208 -4.24 7.86 -13.89
C SER A 208 -4.95 9.15 -13.49
N ALA A 209 -5.28 9.33 -12.22
CA ALA A 209 -5.76 10.60 -11.65
C ALA A 209 -4.74 11.74 -11.85
N ALA A 210 -3.46 11.40 -11.87
CA ALA A 210 -2.34 12.30 -12.12
C ALA A 210 -1.73 12.15 -13.54
N GLY A 211 -2.43 11.48 -14.46
CA GLY A 211 -2.02 11.36 -15.86
C GLY A 211 -2.32 12.62 -16.67
N VAL A 212 -1.77 12.71 -17.88
CA VAL A 212 -2.01 13.82 -18.81
C VAL A 212 -3.43 13.79 -19.38
N HIS A 213 -3.91 12.61 -19.78
CA HIS A 213 -5.19 12.44 -20.47
C HIS A 213 -6.31 11.96 -19.54
N LYS A 214 -5.96 11.28 -18.42
CA LYS A 214 -6.91 10.77 -17.42
C LYS A 214 -8.05 9.96 -18.06
N THR A 215 -7.71 9.14 -19.07
CA THR A 215 -8.66 8.32 -19.81
C THR A 215 -9.28 7.23 -18.93
N GLY A 216 -10.23 6.47 -19.48
CA GLY A 216 -10.77 5.26 -18.88
C GLY A 216 -9.91 4.03 -19.20
N LEU A 217 -10.48 2.83 -18.95
CA LEU A 217 -9.87 1.56 -19.34
C LEU A 217 -9.76 1.47 -20.88
N THR A 218 -8.61 0.99 -21.33
CA THR A 218 -8.45 0.54 -22.72
C THR A 218 -9.12 -0.84 -22.92
N GLU A 219 -9.19 -1.34 -24.17
CA GLU A 219 -9.60 -2.73 -24.39
C GLU A 219 -8.67 -3.73 -23.71
N LYS A 220 -7.34 -3.46 -23.72
CA LYS A 220 -6.36 -4.24 -22.94
C LYS A 220 -6.65 -4.16 -21.45
N GLY A 221 -7.06 -3.00 -20.93
CA GLY A 221 -7.44 -2.81 -19.54
C GLY A 221 -8.67 -3.61 -19.14
N ARG A 222 -9.67 -3.72 -20.02
CA ARG A 222 -10.85 -4.57 -19.79
C ARG A 222 -10.47 -6.06 -19.71
N GLU A 223 -9.57 -6.50 -20.57
CA GLU A 223 -9.02 -7.86 -20.51
C GLU A 223 -8.17 -8.08 -19.27
N TRP A 224 -7.37 -7.09 -18.87
CA TRP A 224 -6.60 -7.14 -17.62
C TRP A 224 -7.50 -7.34 -16.40
N VAL A 225 -8.62 -6.61 -16.27
CA VAL A 225 -9.58 -6.82 -15.16
C VAL A 225 -10.09 -8.26 -15.14
N ARG A 226 -10.51 -8.81 -16.31
CA ARG A 226 -10.97 -10.20 -16.39
C ARG A 226 -9.89 -11.20 -15.96
N GLN A 227 -8.65 -10.99 -16.38
CA GLN A 227 -7.53 -11.85 -16.03
C GLN A 227 -7.14 -11.75 -14.55
N MET A 228 -7.23 -10.56 -13.93
CA MET A 228 -7.05 -10.37 -12.50
C MET A 228 -8.09 -11.19 -11.72
N GLU A 229 -9.38 -11.03 -12.05
CA GLU A 229 -10.47 -11.73 -11.38
C GLU A 229 -10.39 -13.25 -11.54
N ALA A 230 -10.04 -13.75 -12.73
CA ALA A 230 -9.86 -15.17 -13.00
C ALA A 230 -8.76 -15.83 -12.15
N ARG A 231 -7.78 -15.04 -11.71
CA ARG A 231 -6.68 -15.48 -10.81
C ARG A 231 -6.94 -15.18 -9.34
N HIS A 232 -8.12 -14.63 -9.00
CA HIS A 232 -8.38 -14.11 -7.67
C HIS A 232 -7.34 -13.08 -7.20
N MET A 233 -6.80 -12.29 -8.14
CA MET A 233 -6.02 -11.11 -7.83
C MET A 233 -6.96 -9.92 -7.59
N ILE A 234 -6.65 -9.13 -6.60
CA ILE A 234 -7.45 -7.99 -6.17
C ILE A 234 -7.11 -6.79 -7.06
N VAL A 235 -8.13 -6.17 -7.67
CA VAL A 235 -7.97 -4.91 -8.38
C VAL A 235 -7.96 -3.77 -7.37
N ASP A 236 -6.88 -2.99 -7.39
CA ASP A 236 -6.70 -1.79 -6.57
C ASP A 236 -6.96 -0.55 -7.42
N LEU A 237 -7.82 0.34 -6.96
CA LEU A 237 -8.19 1.56 -7.68
C LEU A 237 -7.43 2.81 -7.21
N ALA A 238 -6.47 2.67 -6.30
CA ALA A 238 -5.58 3.75 -5.96
C ALA A 238 -4.91 4.31 -7.23
N HIS A 239 -4.74 5.62 -7.31
CA HIS A 239 -4.22 6.37 -8.47
C HIS A 239 -5.06 6.31 -9.77
N ALA A 240 -6.06 5.46 -9.87
CA ALA A 240 -6.87 5.39 -11.09
C ALA A 240 -7.63 6.70 -11.34
N SER A 241 -7.73 7.12 -12.60
CA SER A 241 -8.56 8.25 -12.98
C SER A 241 -10.03 8.00 -12.64
N ALA A 242 -10.82 9.07 -12.50
CA ALA A 242 -12.25 8.93 -12.26
C ALA A 242 -12.93 8.07 -13.34
N LYS A 243 -12.51 8.21 -14.60
CA LYS A 243 -13.04 7.43 -15.72
C LYS A 243 -12.59 5.97 -15.68
N THR A 244 -11.35 5.70 -15.28
CA THR A 244 -10.88 4.32 -15.07
C THR A 244 -11.65 3.64 -13.92
N ILE A 245 -11.90 4.36 -12.81
CA ILE A 245 -12.74 3.85 -11.71
C ILE A 245 -14.14 3.50 -12.22
N GLU A 246 -14.80 4.42 -12.94
CA GLU A 246 -16.12 4.18 -13.52
C GLU A 246 -16.15 2.93 -14.41
N ASP A 247 -15.18 2.81 -15.33
CA ASP A 247 -15.12 1.70 -16.28
C ASP A 247 -14.84 0.35 -15.56
N VAL A 248 -13.96 0.33 -14.54
CA VAL A 248 -13.74 -0.86 -13.71
C VAL A 248 -15.01 -1.23 -12.94
N MET A 249 -15.69 -0.25 -12.31
CA MET A 249 -16.94 -0.49 -11.59
C MET A 249 -18.02 -1.08 -12.47
N ALA A 250 -18.06 -0.73 -13.76
CA ALA A 250 -19.04 -1.24 -14.71
C ALA A 250 -18.83 -2.72 -15.08
N ILE A 251 -17.57 -3.22 -15.04
CA ILE A 251 -17.24 -4.58 -15.51
C ILE A 251 -16.80 -5.53 -14.40
N ALA A 252 -16.28 -5.03 -13.29
CA ALA A 252 -15.79 -5.87 -12.20
C ALA A 252 -16.93 -6.65 -11.54
N SER A 253 -16.72 -7.95 -11.38
CA SER A 253 -17.65 -8.88 -10.73
C SER A 253 -17.29 -9.14 -9.26
N ARG A 254 -16.06 -8.82 -8.86
CA ARG A 254 -15.53 -9.05 -7.51
C ARG A 254 -15.36 -7.75 -6.74
N PRO A 255 -15.33 -7.79 -5.39
CA PRO A 255 -14.99 -6.63 -4.58
C PRO A 255 -13.61 -6.07 -4.91
N LEU A 256 -13.49 -4.76 -4.78
CA LEU A 256 -12.32 -3.95 -5.16
C LEU A 256 -11.71 -3.29 -3.93
N VAL A 257 -10.48 -2.82 -4.04
CA VAL A 257 -9.79 -2.06 -3.00
C VAL A 257 -9.40 -0.69 -3.56
N VAL A 258 -9.40 0.32 -2.72
CA VAL A 258 -8.58 1.52 -2.89
C VAL A 258 -7.56 1.47 -1.75
N SER A 259 -6.36 0.99 -2.05
CA SER A 259 -5.38 0.63 -1.01
C SER A 259 -4.94 1.82 -0.17
N HIS A 260 -4.82 3.01 -0.78
CA HIS A 260 -4.43 4.26 -0.12
C HIS A 260 -5.00 5.47 -0.88
N THR A 261 -5.69 6.35 -0.17
CA THR A 261 -6.31 7.54 -0.74
C THR A 261 -6.73 8.52 0.36
N GLY A 262 -7.11 9.72 -0.02
CA GLY A 262 -7.95 10.60 0.78
C GLY A 262 -9.36 10.69 0.23
N VAL A 263 -10.15 11.60 0.75
CA VAL A 263 -11.53 11.87 0.32
C VAL A 263 -11.75 13.36 0.09
N ARG A 264 -12.37 13.73 -1.02
CA ARG A 264 -12.57 15.13 -1.41
C ARG A 264 -13.34 15.94 -0.36
N GLY A 265 -14.23 15.30 0.37
CA GLY A 265 -15.01 15.97 1.41
C GLY A 265 -14.18 16.47 2.61
N THR A 266 -12.95 16.00 2.78
CA THR A 266 -12.03 16.50 3.80
C THR A 266 -10.78 17.15 3.22
N CYS A 267 -10.39 16.79 1.99
CA CYS A 267 -9.23 17.33 1.29
C CYS A 267 -9.46 17.24 -0.22
N ASP A 268 -9.90 18.34 -0.83
CA ASP A 268 -10.33 18.35 -2.24
C ASP A 268 -9.15 18.48 -3.20
N ASN A 269 -8.88 17.38 -3.94
CA ASN A 269 -7.91 17.32 -5.02
C ASN A 269 -8.18 16.11 -5.92
N ASN A 270 -7.40 15.97 -7.02
CA ASN A 270 -7.57 14.90 -8.02
C ASN A 270 -7.28 13.50 -7.49
N ARG A 271 -6.41 13.37 -6.47
CA ARG A 271 -5.96 12.10 -5.92
C ARG A 271 -7.01 11.46 -5.01
N ASN A 272 -7.92 12.27 -4.48
CA ASN A 272 -8.88 11.89 -3.46
C ASN A 272 -10.23 11.51 -4.05
N LEU A 273 -10.90 10.53 -3.43
CA LEU A 273 -12.17 10.00 -3.90
C LEU A 273 -13.33 10.99 -3.72
N SER A 274 -14.20 11.05 -4.71
CA SER A 274 -15.50 11.71 -4.58
C SER A 274 -16.49 10.85 -3.79
N ASP A 275 -17.59 11.46 -3.33
CA ASP A 275 -18.66 10.74 -2.63
C ASP A 275 -19.28 9.63 -3.47
N ASP A 276 -19.42 9.83 -4.79
CA ASP A 276 -19.97 8.81 -5.69
C ASP A 276 -19.01 7.62 -5.84
N GLN A 277 -17.70 7.87 -5.91
CA GLN A 277 -16.69 6.81 -5.94
C GLN A 277 -16.66 6.04 -4.62
N ILE A 278 -16.75 6.72 -3.46
CA ILE A 278 -16.86 6.08 -2.15
C ILE A 278 -18.07 5.13 -2.11
N ARG A 279 -19.24 5.61 -2.52
CA ARG A 279 -20.46 4.78 -2.58
C ARG A 279 -20.35 3.62 -3.55
N ALA A 280 -19.72 3.83 -4.72
CA ALA A 280 -19.54 2.78 -5.71
C ALA A 280 -18.61 1.65 -5.21
N VAL A 281 -17.50 1.99 -4.56
CA VAL A 281 -16.59 1.01 -3.94
C VAL A 281 -17.32 0.21 -2.85
N ALA A 282 -18.03 0.89 -1.96
CA ALA A 282 -18.77 0.26 -0.88
C ALA A 282 -19.90 -0.65 -1.39
N ALA A 283 -20.65 -0.21 -2.42
CA ALA A 283 -21.72 -1.01 -3.03
C ALA A 283 -21.21 -2.34 -3.64
N LYS A 284 -19.92 -2.42 -3.99
CA LYS A 284 -19.24 -3.66 -4.43
C LYS A 284 -18.65 -4.47 -3.27
N GLY A 285 -18.86 -4.06 -2.02
CA GLY A 285 -18.23 -4.71 -0.85
C GLY A 285 -16.74 -4.41 -0.73
N GLY A 286 -16.26 -3.34 -1.34
CA GLY A 286 -14.85 -2.96 -1.38
C GLY A 286 -14.37 -2.25 -0.12
N LEU A 287 -13.04 -2.02 -0.03
CA LEU A 287 -12.38 -1.31 1.05
C LEU A 287 -11.73 -0.02 0.58
N ILE A 288 -11.68 0.97 1.45
CA ILE A 288 -11.06 2.28 1.24
C ILE A 288 -10.01 2.49 2.33
N GLY A 289 -8.72 2.37 1.96
CA GLY A 289 -7.58 2.64 2.81
C GLY A 289 -7.31 4.14 2.87
N ILE A 290 -7.33 4.73 4.06
CA ILE A 290 -7.04 6.15 4.26
C ILE A 290 -5.53 6.35 4.41
N GLY A 291 -4.98 7.22 3.57
CA GLY A 291 -3.58 7.60 3.54
C GLY A 291 -3.17 8.57 4.65
N TYR A 292 -1.84 8.68 4.89
CA TYR A 292 -1.33 9.43 6.05
C TYR A 292 -0.56 10.70 5.66
N TRP A 293 -0.42 11.01 4.36
CA TRP A 293 0.28 12.20 3.89
C TRP A 293 -0.69 13.40 3.75
N ASP A 294 -0.14 14.59 3.71
CA ASP A 294 -0.89 15.85 3.77
C ASP A 294 -1.89 16.05 2.62
N THR A 295 -1.54 15.67 1.38
CA THR A 295 -2.48 15.78 0.23
C THR A 295 -3.61 14.74 0.27
N ALA A 296 -3.50 13.67 1.07
CA ALA A 296 -4.62 12.77 1.34
C ALA A 296 -5.63 13.37 2.34
N THR A 297 -5.13 14.01 3.41
CA THR A 297 -5.95 14.37 4.58
C THR A 297 -6.05 15.85 4.86
N CYS A 298 -5.30 16.72 4.13
CA CYS A 298 -5.12 18.14 4.43
C CYS A 298 -4.64 18.38 5.87
N GLY A 299 -3.79 17.49 6.38
CA GLY A 299 -3.19 17.56 7.69
C GLY A 299 -2.07 16.53 7.86
N SER A 300 -1.33 16.65 8.94
CA SER A 300 -0.12 15.89 9.19
C SER A 300 -0.12 15.19 10.55
N ASP A 301 -1.29 14.76 11.03
CA ASP A 301 -1.45 14.09 12.32
C ASP A 301 -2.57 13.02 12.30
N ALA A 302 -2.66 12.22 13.34
CA ALA A 302 -3.65 11.16 13.47
C ALA A 302 -5.10 11.67 13.42
N ARG A 303 -5.37 12.90 13.89
CA ARG A 303 -6.73 13.47 13.87
C ARG A 303 -7.20 13.79 12.47
N ALA A 304 -6.31 14.26 11.59
CA ALA A 304 -6.63 14.49 10.19
C ALA A 304 -6.95 13.18 9.47
N ILE A 305 -6.18 12.11 9.74
CA ILE A 305 -6.44 10.76 9.22
C ILE A 305 -7.81 10.27 9.70
N VAL A 306 -8.07 10.34 10.99
CA VAL A 306 -9.34 9.89 11.60
C VAL A 306 -10.53 10.70 11.10
N LYS A 307 -10.36 12.01 10.82
CA LYS A 307 -11.39 12.85 10.19
C LYS A 307 -11.79 12.31 8.81
N ALA A 308 -10.82 11.88 7.98
CA ALA A 308 -11.10 11.27 6.69
C ALA A 308 -11.76 9.88 6.85
N MET A 309 -11.32 9.06 7.82
CA MET A 309 -11.98 7.79 8.15
C MET A 309 -13.44 8.00 8.57
N ARG A 310 -13.71 9.01 9.43
CA ARG A 310 -15.07 9.35 9.86
C ARG A 310 -15.94 9.77 8.68
N TYR A 311 -15.38 10.56 7.77
CA TYR A 311 -16.10 11.00 6.58
C TYR A 311 -16.59 9.82 5.73
N VAL A 312 -15.76 8.78 5.55
CA VAL A 312 -16.15 7.55 4.83
C VAL A 312 -17.16 6.76 5.65
N SER A 313 -16.87 6.52 6.95
CA SER A 313 -17.74 5.74 7.84
C SER A 313 -19.18 6.27 7.89
N ASP A 314 -19.32 7.60 7.96
CA ASP A 314 -20.64 8.26 8.04
C ASP A 314 -21.46 8.11 6.72
N ARG A 315 -20.82 7.79 5.60
CA ARG A 315 -21.46 7.66 4.29
C ARG A 315 -21.79 6.23 3.89
N VAL A 316 -20.92 5.31 4.25
CA VAL A 316 -21.01 3.94 3.73
C VAL A 316 -20.82 2.86 4.78
N GLY A 317 -20.55 3.23 6.02
CA GLY A 317 -20.32 2.30 7.12
C GLY A 317 -18.84 2.07 7.40
N VAL A 318 -18.55 1.67 8.65
CA VAL A 318 -17.19 1.41 9.16
C VAL A 318 -16.55 0.18 8.50
N GLU A 319 -17.36 -0.75 8.00
CA GLU A 319 -16.94 -1.98 7.35
C GLU A 319 -16.21 -1.77 6.03
N HIS A 320 -16.26 -0.57 5.46
CA HIS A 320 -15.59 -0.19 4.21
C HIS A 320 -14.31 0.63 4.43
N VAL A 321 -13.95 0.92 5.68
CA VAL A 321 -12.78 1.74 6.01
C VAL A 321 -11.61 0.85 6.43
N ALA A 322 -10.40 1.22 5.99
CA ALA A 322 -9.16 0.54 6.35
C ALA A 322 -8.00 1.53 6.50
N LEU A 323 -6.85 1.05 7.00
CA LEU A 323 -5.57 1.73 6.96
C LEU A 323 -4.95 1.58 5.57
N GLY A 324 -4.36 2.65 5.05
CA GLY A 324 -3.64 2.67 3.78
C GLY A 324 -2.52 3.71 3.86
N SER A 325 -1.53 3.46 4.69
CA SER A 325 -0.59 4.45 5.19
C SER A 325 0.19 5.20 4.12
N ASP A 326 0.54 4.53 3.03
CA ASP A 326 1.54 4.98 2.05
C ASP A 326 2.93 5.16 2.69
N PHE A 327 3.22 4.37 3.73
CA PHE A 327 4.53 4.36 4.35
C PHE A 327 5.63 4.00 3.35
N ASP A 328 6.74 4.73 3.45
CA ASP A 328 7.88 4.59 2.55
C ASP A 328 7.57 4.91 1.05
N GLY A 329 6.41 5.51 0.75
CA GLY A 329 5.97 5.91 -0.59
C GLY A 329 6.49 7.29 -1.03
N ALA A 330 7.67 7.69 -0.59
CA ALA A 330 8.24 9.03 -0.82
C ALA A 330 7.36 10.14 -0.23
N VAL A 331 6.72 9.89 0.89
CA VAL A 331 5.82 10.81 1.59
C VAL A 331 6.34 11.19 2.98
N THR A 332 5.91 12.37 3.43
CA THR A 332 6.08 12.73 4.84
C THR A 332 4.91 12.19 5.66
N ALA A 333 5.17 11.19 6.50
CA ALA A 333 4.16 10.61 7.38
C ALA A 333 4.19 11.24 8.79
N PRO A 334 3.08 11.28 9.53
CA PRO A 334 3.04 11.83 10.88
C PRO A 334 3.92 11.07 11.87
N PHE A 335 4.07 9.77 11.69
CA PHE A 335 4.83 8.84 12.53
C PHE A 335 5.23 7.60 11.69
N ASP A 336 6.12 6.76 12.22
CA ASP A 336 6.40 5.44 11.64
C ASP A 336 5.37 4.38 12.11
N THR A 337 5.52 3.15 11.65
CA THR A 337 4.62 2.03 11.97
C THR A 337 4.40 1.85 13.49
N THR A 338 5.38 2.22 14.35
CA THR A 338 5.21 2.12 15.81
C THR A 338 4.31 3.21 16.40
N GLY A 339 3.98 4.24 15.61
CA GLY A 339 3.09 5.34 15.98
C GLY A 339 1.61 5.10 15.66
N LEU A 340 1.23 3.95 15.10
CA LEU A 340 -0.17 3.62 14.78
C LEU A 340 -1.10 3.69 16.00
N VAL A 341 -0.56 3.60 17.21
CA VAL A 341 -1.31 3.82 18.45
C VAL A 341 -1.90 5.22 18.55
N GLU A 342 -1.29 6.25 17.92
CA GLU A 342 -1.87 7.61 17.86
C GLU A 342 -3.18 7.63 17.04
N ILE A 343 -3.36 6.75 16.04
CA ILE A 343 -4.63 6.59 15.32
C ILE A 343 -5.68 5.95 16.26
N THR A 344 -5.29 4.90 17.01
CA THR A 344 -6.20 4.29 17.99
C THR A 344 -6.71 5.31 19.00
N ASP A 345 -5.81 6.18 19.49
CA ASP A 345 -6.15 7.25 20.45
C ASP A 345 -7.07 8.30 19.82
N ALA A 346 -6.73 8.79 18.64
CA ALA A 346 -7.56 9.75 17.91
C ALA A 346 -8.95 9.20 17.54
N MET A 347 -9.08 7.89 17.27
CA MET A 347 -10.38 7.25 17.05
C MET A 347 -11.22 7.22 18.32
N LEU A 348 -10.62 6.90 19.48
CA LEU A 348 -11.30 6.98 20.78
C LEU A 348 -11.75 8.41 21.08
N GLU A 349 -10.90 9.43 20.85
CA GLU A 349 -11.26 10.85 20.98
C GLU A 349 -12.40 11.26 20.04
N ALA A 350 -12.44 10.71 18.81
CA ALA A 350 -13.50 10.95 17.83
C ALA A 350 -14.80 10.19 18.12
N GLY A 351 -14.85 9.40 19.22
CA GLY A 351 -16.05 8.70 19.66
C GLY A 351 -16.35 7.40 18.94
N TYR A 352 -15.37 6.79 18.27
CA TYR A 352 -15.52 5.41 17.77
C TYR A 352 -15.61 4.42 18.94
N SER A 353 -16.49 3.44 18.83
CA SER A 353 -16.51 2.30 19.73
C SER A 353 -15.27 1.41 19.51
N GLU A 354 -14.90 0.63 20.52
CA GLU A 354 -13.77 -0.31 20.40
C GLU A 354 -13.98 -1.35 19.30
N GLN A 355 -15.24 -1.74 19.04
CA GLN A 355 -15.56 -2.64 17.93
C GLN A 355 -15.30 -1.98 16.56
N GLU A 356 -15.73 -0.74 16.36
CA GLU A 356 -15.45 0.00 15.12
C GLU A 356 -13.95 0.21 14.92
N ILE A 357 -13.21 0.48 16.00
CA ILE A 357 -11.75 0.59 15.96
C ILE A 357 -11.13 -0.75 15.52
N ARG A 358 -11.55 -1.88 16.10
CA ARG A 358 -11.08 -3.23 15.68
C ARG A 358 -11.32 -3.46 14.18
N MET A 359 -12.51 -3.13 13.69
CA MET A 359 -12.87 -3.29 12.29
C MET A 359 -11.94 -2.47 11.39
N ILE A 360 -11.83 -1.16 11.62
CA ILE A 360 -11.06 -0.24 10.76
C ILE A 360 -9.56 -0.52 10.84
N MET A 361 -9.04 -0.79 12.03
CA MET A 361 -7.61 -1.03 12.22
C MET A 361 -7.11 -2.32 11.57
N GLY A 362 -8.02 -3.29 11.23
CA GLY A 362 -7.56 -4.43 10.45
C GLY A 362 -8.56 -5.57 10.25
N GLU A 363 -9.60 -5.71 11.07
CA GLU A 363 -10.54 -6.84 10.88
C GLU A 363 -11.24 -6.78 9.51
N ASN A 364 -11.56 -5.58 9.00
CA ASN A 364 -12.12 -5.39 7.68
C ASN A 364 -11.18 -5.94 6.60
N VAL A 365 -9.89 -5.62 6.68
CA VAL A 365 -8.85 -6.11 5.74
C VAL A 365 -8.74 -7.63 5.82
N VAL A 366 -8.65 -8.19 7.02
CA VAL A 366 -8.57 -9.64 7.22
C VAL A 366 -9.79 -10.35 6.64
N LYS A 367 -11.01 -9.84 6.91
CA LYS A 367 -12.25 -10.39 6.36
C LYS A 367 -12.27 -10.32 4.84
N PHE A 368 -11.89 -9.17 4.28
CA PHE A 368 -11.83 -8.96 2.84
C PHE A 368 -10.85 -9.92 2.16
N LEU A 369 -9.63 -10.03 2.67
CA LEU A 369 -8.59 -10.90 2.10
C LEU A 369 -8.98 -12.38 2.19
N LYS A 370 -9.55 -12.83 3.30
CA LYS A 370 -10.04 -14.22 3.43
C LYS A 370 -11.10 -14.58 2.38
N ALA A 371 -11.95 -13.62 2.00
CA ALA A 371 -13.01 -13.84 1.02
C ALA A 371 -12.54 -13.70 -0.43
N ASN A 372 -11.43 -13.02 -0.69
CA ASN A 372 -11.05 -12.61 -2.04
C ASN A 372 -9.72 -13.16 -2.54
N LEU A 373 -8.82 -13.62 -1.68
CA LEU A 373 -7.60 -14.32 -2.08
C LEU A 373 -7.94 -15.71 -2.68
N PRO A 374 -7.05 -16.30 -3.51
CA PRO A 374 -7.20 -17.70 -3.89
C PRO A 374 -7.23 -18.60 -2.67
N GLU A 375 -7.92 -19.75 -2.75
CA GLU A 375 -8.08 -20.65 -1.60
C GLU A 375 -6.72 -21.26 -1.17
N ASN A 376 -5.88 -21.66 -2.16
CA ASN A 376 -4.55 -22.29 -1.99
C ASN A 376 -3.52 -21.65 -2.92
#